data_3c50ded4d3a129b6ca831f381b706b3d
#
_entry.id   3c50ded4d3a129b6ca831f381b706b3d
#
_cell.length_a   1.000
_cell.length_b   1.000
_cell.length_c   1.000
_cell.angle_alpha   90.00
_cell.angle_beta   90.00
_cell.angle_gamma   90.00
#
_symmetry.space_group_name_H-M   'P 1'
#
loop_
_entity.id
_entity.type
_entity.pdbx_description
1 polymer ?
#
loop_
_entity_poly.entity_id
_entity_poly.type
_entity_poly.pdbx_seq_one_letter_code
_entity_poly.pdbx_strand_id
1 'polypeptide(L)'
;LLHADSIHFTDSLQYKTLRIGRTVYGGGGIMPDVFVGLDTARYTAYHRQLLRRGILNRSIYTYLDNHRREIISKYRKVSKFIDQYEIDDQLWATLDTLATETGIKPKDDAEKEASKPLIAVQLKALLARDLYNSTSTYYMIYNPTNPIYRKAMEIICSDKYNKLLKK
;
A
#
# COMPACT_ATOMS: atom_id res chain seq x y z
N LEU A 1 9.93 11.52 7.29
CA LEU A 1 9.54 12.19 8.55
C LEU A 1 8.95 11.15 9.49
N LEU A 2 9.64 10.91 10.62
CA LEU A 2 9.22 9.92 11.62
C LEU A 2 8.41 10.57 12.75
N HIS A 3 8.63 11.84 13.01
CA HIS A 3 7.96 12.60 14.09
C HIS A 3 7.52 13.98 13.62
N ALA A 4 6.31 14.40 14.01
CA ALA A 4 5.77 15.73 13.71
C ALA A 4 6.56 16.84 14.45
N ASP A 5 7.01 16.55 15.66
CA ASP A 5 7.67 17.51 16.56
C ASP A 5 9.07 17.96 16.08
N SER A 6 9.62 17.30 15.07
CA SER A 6 10.92 17.66 14.47
C SER A 6 10.84 18.79 13.43
N ILE A 7 9.64 19.31 13.15
CA ILE A 7 9.45 20.37 12.15
C ILE A 7 9.13 21.67 12.87
N HIS A 8 10.13 22.56 12.93
CA HIS A 8 9.94 23.92 13.41
C HIS A 8 9.84 24.88 12.22
N PHE A 9 8.73 25.58 12.14
CA PHE A 9 8.54 26.67 11.17
C PHE A 9 8.83 28.01 11.86
N THR A 10 9.55 28.89 11.18
CA THR A 10 9.76 30.24 11.64
C THR A 10 8.50 31.07 11.46
N ASP A 11 8.23 32.01 12.36
CA ASP A 11 7.03 32.86 12.30
C ASP A 11 6.94 33.70 11.01
N SER A 12 8.07 33.98 10.39
CA SER A 12 8.16 34.68 9.09
C SER A 12 7.56 33.91 7.92
N LEU A 13 7.27 32.62 8.07
CA LEU A 13 6.68 31.76 7.04
C LEU A 13 5.21 31.44 7.29
N GLN A 14 4.56 32.14 8.21
CA GLN A 14 3.14 32.01 8.48
C GLN A 14 2.29 32.81 7.49
N TYR A 15 1.26 32.18 6.98
CA TYR A 15 0.27 32.79 6.07
C TYR A 15 -1.13 32.46 6.57
N LYS A 16 -2.10 33.27 6.18
CA LYS A 16 -3.52 33.06 6.44
C LYS A 16 -4.25 32.65 5.19
N THR A 17 -5.10 31.62 5.24
CA THR A 17 -5.95 31.23 4.12
C THR A 17 -7.05 32.29 3.92
N LEU A 18 -7.42 32.55 2.64
CA LEU A 18 -8.32 33.65 2.28
C LEU A 18 -9.75 33.48 2.84
N ARG A 19 -10.30 32.27 2.89
CA ARG A 19 -11.70 32.04 3.26
C ARG A 19 -11.93 31.96 4.76
N ILE A 20 -11.12 31.23 5.48
CA ILE A 20 -11.34 30.88 6.90
C ILE A 20 -10.24 31.42 7.81
N GLY A 21 -9.26 32.17 7.29
CA GLY A 21 -8.20 32.77 8.08
C GLY A 21 -7.28 31.78 8.79
N ARG A 22 -7.25 30.53 8.35
CA ARG A 22 -6.46 29.47 8.95
C ARG A 22 -4.98 29.72 8.75
N THR A 23 -4.17 29.49 9.79
CA THR A 23 -2.72 29.59 9.68
C THR A 23 -2.16 28.39 8.91
N VAL A 24 -1.35 28.69 7.90
CA VAL A 24 -0.58 27.73 7.12
C VAL A 24 0.86 28.20 7.03
N TYR A 25 1.78 27.27 6.81
CA TYR A 25 3.21 27.58 6.75
C TYR A 25 3.74 27.37 5.34
N GLY A 26 4.56 28.32 4.85
CA GLY A 26 5.27 28.25 3.58
C GLY A 26 6.72 27.77 3.75
N GLY A 27 7.42 27.64 2.63
CA GLY A 27 8.87 27.45 2.63
C GLY A 27 9.43 26.03 2.76
N GLY A 28 8.60 25.03 3.03
CA GLY A 28 9.10 23.65 3.23
C GLY A 28 8.14 22.53 2.82
N GLY A 29 7.12 22.87 2.02
CA GLY A 29 6.04 21.96 1.68
C GLY A 29 4.79 22.20 2.53
N ILE A 30 3.80 21.33 2.41
CA ILE A 30 2.52 21.44 3.11
C ILE A 30 2.55 20.54 4.33
N MET A 31 2.44 21.14 5.52
CA MET A 31 2.32 20.37 6.76
C MET A 31 0.91 19.78 6.87
N PRO A 32 0.75 18.47 7.07
CA PRO A 32 -0.57 17.87 7.24
C PRO A 32 -1.17 18.23 8.62
N ASP A 33 -2.50 18.39 8.67
CA ASP A 33 -3.23 18.63 9.91
C ASP A 33 -3.19 17.46 10.88
N VAL A 34 -3.08 16.26 10.31
CA VAL A 34 -2.95 15.02 11.07
C VAL A 34 -1.73 14.28 10.54
N PHE A 35 -0.71 14.24 11.36
CA PHE A 35 0.51 13.52 11.04
C PHE A 35 0.34 12.02 11.31
N VAL A 36 0.75 11.21 10.35
CA VAL A 36 0.88 9.75 10.50
C VAL A 36 2.30 9.37 10.16
N GLY A 37 3.05 8.92 11.14
CA GLY A 37 4.45 8.50 10.96
C GLY A 37 4.58 7.36 9.94
N LEU A 38 5.69 7.38 9.19
CA LEU A 38 6.02 6.25 8.33
C LEU A 38 6.42 5.04 9.19
N ASP A 39 5.68 3.96 9.06
CA ASP A 39 6.08 2.67 9.62
C ASP A 39 7.18 2.06 8.74
N THR A 40 8.44 2.31 9.12
CA THR A 40 9.61 1.79 8.41
C THR A 40 9.84 0.29 8.65
N ALA A 41 9.24 -0.25 9.73
CA ALA A 41 9.32 -1.68 10.07
C ALA A 41 8.30 -2.54 9.30
N ARG A 42 7.33 -1.90 8.65
CA ARG A 42 6.25 -2.58 7.91
C ARG A 42 6.76 -3.59 6.87
N TYR A 43 7.87 -3.29 6.24
CA TYR A 43 8.46 -4.14 5.21
C TYR A 43 9.73 -4.80 5.76
N THR A 44 9.77 -6.12 5.78
CA THR A 44 10.99 -6.87 6.07
C THR A 44 12.08 -6.61 5.03
N ALA A 45 13.31 -7.01 5.30
CA ALA A 45 14.39 -6.89 4.32
C ALA A 45 14.11 -7.77 3.09
N TYR A 46 13.63 -8.98 3.30
CA TYR A 46 13.19 -9.91 2.27
C TYR A 46 12.14 -9.28 1.36
N HIS A 47 11.06 -8.75 1.92
CA HIS A 47 9.99 -8.14 1.16
C HIS A 47 10.48 -6.92 0.32
N ARG A 48 11.31 -6.07 0.92
CA ARG A 48 11.91 -4.93 0.19
C ARG A 48 12.77 -5.38 -1.01
N GLN A 49 13.50 -6.49 -0.89
CA GLN A 49 14.27 -7.05 -2.01
C GLN A 49 13.38 -7.56 -3.12
N LEU A 50 12.30 -8.29 -2.81
CA LEU A 50 11.31 -8.75 -3.79
C LEU A 50 10.71 -7.57 -4.57
N LEU A 51 10.35 -6.48 -3.89
CA LEU A 51 9.83 -5.26 -4.52
C LEU A 51 10.88 -4.61 -5.43
N ARG A 52 12.08 -4.40 -4.90
CA ARG A 52 13.16 -3.70 -5.61
C ARG A 52 13.60 -4.42 -6.89
N ARG A 53 13.57 -5.74 -6.88
CA ARG A 53 13.90 -6.59 -8.02
C ARG A 53 12.71 -6.91 -8.93
N GLY A 54 11.51 -6.40 -8.61
CA GLY A 54 10.31 -6.60 -9.41
C GLY A 54 9.79 -8.04 -9.42
N ILE A 55 10.18 -8.86 -8.42
CA ILE A 55 9.83 -10.28 -8.39
C ILE A 55 8.32 -10.48 -8.27
N LEU A 56 7.62 -9.65 -7.49
CA LEU A 56 6.16 -9.75 -7.38
C LEU A 56 5.46 -9.59 -8.74
N ASN A 57 5.87 -8.61 -9.55
CA ASN A 57 5.29 -8.43 -10.89
C ASN A 57 5.60 -9.61 -11.80
N ARG A 58 6.86 -10.10 -11.81
CA ARG A 58 7.24 -11.27 -12.61
C ARG A 58 6.44 -12.50 -12.22
N SER A 59 6.22 -12.73 -10.91
CA SER A 59 5.41 -13.85 -10.42
C SER A 59 3.99 -13.79 -10.94
N ILE A 60 3.38 -12.59 -10.93
CA ILE A 60 2.03 -12.38 -11.45
C ILE A 60 1.97 -12.67 -12.96
N TYR A 61 2.92 -12.18 -13.75
CA TYR A 61 2.92 -12.43 -15.21
C TYR A 61 3.09 -13.91 -15.51
N THR A 62 4.08 -14.57 -14.91
CA THR A 62 4.31 -16.01 -15.09
C THR A 62 3.08 -16.83 -14.68
N TYR A 63 2.44 -16.50 -13.58
CA TYR A 63 1.25 -17.20 -13.10
C TYR A 63 0.05 -16.97 -14.02
N LEU A 64 -0.18 -15.73 -14.47
CA LEU A 64 -1.30 -15.38 -15.33
C LEU A 64 -1.24 -16.01 -16.72
N ASP A 65 -0.08 -16.34 -17.23
CA ASP A 65 0.06 -17.02 -18.55
C ASP A 65 -0.75 -18.31 -18.60
N ASN A 66 -0.85 -19.02 -17.47
CA ASN A 66 -1.59 -20.30 -17.40
C ASN A 66 -2.96 -20.21 -16.73
N HIS A 67 -3.22 -19.20 -15.87
CA HIS A 67 -4.39 -19.18 -14.98
C HIS A 67 -5.41 -18.08 -15.30
N ARG A 68 -5.06 -17.11 -16.18
CA ARG A 68 -5.91 -15.94 -16.49
C ARG A 68 -7.35 -16.31 -16.86
N ARG A 69 -7.54 -17.28 -17.75
CA ARG A 69 -8.87 -17.67 -18.24
C ARG A 69 -9.73 -18.26 -17.13
N GLU A 70 -9.16 -19.11 -16.32
CA GLU A 70 -9.84 -19.75 -15.20
C GLU A 70 -10.27 -18.71 -14.16
N ILE A 71 -9.34 -17.85 -13.72
CA ILE A 71 -9.61 -16.82 -12.69
C ILE A 71 -10.70 -15.86 -13.17
N ILE A 72 -10.62 -15.35 -14.41
CA ILE A 72 -11.66 -14.46 -14.94
C ILE A 72 -13.01 -15.16 -15.05
N SER A 73 -13.04 -16.43 -15.43
CA SER A 73 -14.31 -17.17 -15.53
C SER A 73 -14.99 -17.32 -14.18
N LYS A 74 -14.20 -17.56 -13.12
CA LYS A 74 -14.69 -17.73 -11.74
C LYS A 74 -15.03 -16.40 -11.07
N TYR A 75 -14.24 -15.36 -11.35
CA TYR A 75 -14.33 -14.04 -10.71
C TYR A 75 -14.62 -12.94 -11.75
N ARG A 76 -15.76 -13.01 -12.42
CA ARG A 76 -16.15 -12.01 -13.44
C ARG A 76 -16.33 -10.60 -12.88
N LYS A 77 -16.73 -10.49 -11.59
CA LYS A 77 -16.92 -9.20 -10.91
C LYS A 77 -15.72 -8.93 -9.99
N VAL A 78 -15.20 -7.70 -10.07
CA VAL A 78 -14.11 -7.21 -9.20
C VAL A 78 -14.43 -7.41 -7.72
N SER A 79 -15.65 -7.08 -7.29
CA SER A 79 -16.05 -7.26 -5.87
C SER A 79 -15.92 -8.73 -5.44
N LYS A 80 -16.41 -9.67 -6.25
CA LYS A 80 -16.28 -11.09 -5.93
C LYS A 80 -14.81 -11.54 -5.82
N PHE A 81 -13.95 -11.01 -6.69
CA PHE A 81 -12.51 -11.28 -6.60
C PHE A 81 -11.91 -10.70 -5.29
N ILE A 82 -12.24 -9.46 -4.98
CA ILE A 82 -11.74 -8.81 -3.75
C ILE A 82 -12.15 -9.60 -2.51
N ASP A 83 -13.40 -10.06 -2.46
CA ASP A 83 -13.95 -10.71 -1.27
C ASP A 83 -13.49 -12.18 -1.11
N GLN A 84 -13.33 -12.91 -2.22
CA GLN A 84 -13.23 -14.37 -2.19
C GLN A 84 -11.92 -14.95 -2.74
N TYR A 85 -11.10 -14.17 -3.48
CA TYR A 85 -9.87 -14.71 -4.03
C TYR A 85 -8.80 -14.76 -2.94
N GLU A 86 -8.16 -15.90 -2.80
CA GLU A 86 -6.98 -16.10 -1.95
C GLU A 86 -5.80 -16.55 -2.82
N ILE A 87 -4.60 -16.18 -2.41
CA ILE A 87 -3.38 -16.60 -3.10
C ILE A 87 -3.19 -18.09 -2.90
N ASP A 88 -3.14 -18.83 -3.98
CA ASP A 88 -2.94 -20.28 -3.96
C ASP A 88 -1.46 -20.68 -3.85
N ASP A 89 -1.24 -21.96 -3.59
CA ASP A 89 0.09 -22.52 -3.44
C ASP A 89 0.95 -22.43 -4.72
N GLN A 90 0.31 -22.39 -5.90
CA GLN A 90 1.02 -22.29 -7.17
C GLN A 90 1.61 -20.89 -7.37
N LEU A 91 0.89 -19.84 -6.99
CA LEU A 91 1.41 -18.49 -7.04
C LEU A 91 2.54 -18.29 -6.01
N TRP A 92 2.39 -18.87 -4.81
CA TRP A 92 3.47 -18.89 -3.82
C TRP A 92 4.71 -19.63 -4.32
N ALA A 93 4.54 -20.81 -4.92
CA ALA A 93 5.64 -21.57 -5.50
C ALA A 93 6.34 -20.82 -6.65
N THR A 94 5.56 -20.12 -7.48
CA THR A 94 6.10 -19.26 -8.55
C THR A 94 6.95 -18.13 -7.98
N LEU A 95 6.48 -17.47 -6.92
CA LEU A 95 7.23 -16.43 -6.23
C LEU A 95 8.53 -16.97 -5.63
N ASP A 96 8.46 -18.09 -4.90
CA ASP A 96 9.62 -18.71 -4.25
C ASP A 96 10.68 -19.17 -5.27
N THR A 97 10.25 -19.71 -6.40
CA THR A 97 11.14 -20.09 -7.51
C THR A 97 11.89 -18.87 -8.06
N LEU A 98 11.16 -17.82 -8.44
CA LEU A 98 11.75 -16.59 -9.00
C LEU A 98 12.64 -15.85 -7.99
N ALA A 99 12.27 -15.85 -6.71
CA ALA A 99 13.09 -15.30 -5.65
C ALA A 99 14.43 -16.06 -5.53
N THR A 100 14.35 -17.40 -5.52
CA THR A 100 15.53 -18.27 -5.42
C THR A 100 16.47 -18.12 -6.62
N GLU A 101 15.94 -18.09 -7.84
CA GLU A 101 16.71 -17.87 -9.07
C GLU A 101 17.47 -16.54 -9.08
N THR A 102 16.91 -15.52 -8.43
CA THR A 102 17.54 -14.20 -8.31
C THR A 102 18.40 -14.03 -7.06
N GLY A 103 18.59 -15.10 -6.28
CA GLY A 103 19.39 -15.12 -5.07
C GLY A 103 18.74 -14.38 -3.88
N ILE A 104 17.43 -14.11 -3.95
CA ILE A 104 16.67 -13.45 -2.86
C ILE A 104 16.14 -14.50 -1.91
N LYS A 105 16.59 -14.43 -0.67
CA LYS A 105 16.17 -15.36 0.39
C LYS A 105 15.81 -14.59 1.66
N PRO A 106 14.81 -15.03 2.43
CA PRO A 106 14.59 -14.51 3.77
C PRO A 106 15.79 -14.88 4.65
N LYS A 107 16.03 -14.09 5.67
CA LYS A 107 17.07 -14.35 6.67
C LYS A 107 16.81 -15.65 7.42
N ASP A 108 15.55 -15.86 7.77
CA ASP A 108 15.05 -17.01 8.52
C ASP A 108 13.55 -17.22 8.23
N ASP A 109 12.98 -18.30 8.75
CA ASP A 109 11.56 -18.62 8.59
C ASP A 109 10.65 -17.55 9.25
N ALA A 110 11.09 -16.95 10.34
CA ALA A 110 10.33 -15.90 11.02
C ALA A 110 10.18 -14.66 10.13
N GLU A 111 11.23 -14.24 9.42
CA GLU A 111 11.14 -13.14 8.43
C GLU A 111 10.23 -13.52 7.27
N LYS A 112 10.29 -14.77 6.79
CA LYS A 112 9.41 -15.26 5.72
C LYS A 112 7.94 -15.16 6.15
N GLU A 113 7.60 -15.69 7.31
CA GLU A 113 6.23 -15.67 7.84
C GLU A 113 5.74 -14.24 8.11
N ALA A 114 6.57 -13.39 8.69
CA ALA A 114 6.23 -11.98 8.92
C ALA A 114 5.98 -11.19 7.61
N SER A 115 6.59 -11.62 6.51
CA SER A 115 6.44 -10.98 5.19
C SER A 115 5.16 -11.40 4.48
N LYS A 116 4.69 -12.63 4.68
CA LYS A 116 3.58 -13.26 3.93
C LYS A 116 2.31 -12.42 3.88
N PRO A 117 1.78 -11.87 4.98
CA PRO A 117 0.50 -11.14 4.92
C PRO A 117 0.52 -9.96 3.95
N LEU A 118 1.60 -9.19 3.98
CA LEU A 118 1.71 -8.01 3.13
C LEU A 118 2.05 -8.38 1.68
N ILE A 119 2.87 -9.40 1.46
CA ILE A 119 3.15 -9.96 0.13
C ILE A 119 1.85 -10.49 -0.49
N ALA A 120 1.03 -11.23 0.25
CA ALA A 120 -0.24 -11.76 -0.22
C ALA A 120 -1.18 -10.63 -0.71
N VAL A 121 -1.31 -9.57 0.08
CA VAL A 121 -2.13 -8.41 -0.31
C VAL A 121 -1.58 -7.75 -1.58
N GLN A 122 -0.26 -7.60 -1.71
CA GLN A 122 0.35 -7.00 -2.90
C GLN A 122 0.20 -7.90 -4.13
N LEU A 123 0.41 -9.20 -4.01
CA LEU A 123 0.17 -10.15 -5.10
C LEU A 123 -1.29 -10.09 -5.55
N LYS A 124 -2.25 -10.14 -4.62
CA LYS A 124 -3.68 -10.02 -4.92
C LYS A 124 -4.01 -8.70 -5.63
N ALA A 125 -3.44 -7.59 -5.17
CA ALA A 125 -3.66 -6.28 -5.77
C ALA A 125 -3.08 -6.19 -7.19
N LEU A 126 -1.86 -6.70 -7.41
CA LEU A 126 -1.21 -6.77 -8.73
C LEU A 126 -1.99 -7.67 -9.68
N LEU A 127 -2.40 -8.85 -9.20
CA LEU A 127 -3.20 -9.79 -9.97
C LEU A 127 -4.51 -9.14 -10.43
N ALA A 128 -5.23 -8.48 -9.52
CA ALA A 128 -6.47 -7.79 -9.83
C ALA A 128 -6.27 -6.67 -10.87
N ARG A 129 -5.20 -5.88 -10.73
CA ARG A 129 -4.86 -4.83 -11.70
C ARG A 129 -4.76 -5.40 -13.12
N ASP A 130 -4.03 -6.51 -13.27
CA ASP A 130 -3.74 -7.08 -14.57
C ASP A 130 -4.89 -7.93 -15.13
N LEU A 131 -5.71 -8.54 -14.28
CA LEU A 131 -6.92 -9.26 -14.68
C LEU A 131 -8.02 -8.34 -15.22
N TYR A 132 -8.23 -7.21 -14.52
CA TYR A 132 -9.32 -6.27 -14.83
C TYR A 132 -8.84 -5.02 -15.57
N ASN A 133 -7.57 -4.95 -15.94
CA ASN A 133 -6.94 -3.80 -16.61
C ASN A 133 -7.28 -2.47 -15.90
N SER A 134 -7.18 -2.44 -14.58
CA SER A 134 -7.61 -1.32 -13.76
C SER A 134 -6.68 -1.05 -12.58
N THR A 135 -5.99 0.07 -12.62
CA THR A 135 -5.17 0.56 -11.49
C THR A 135 -6.02 0.84 -10.24
N SER A 136 -7.27 1.26 -10.42
CA SER A 136 -8.18 1.48 -9.28
C SER A 136 -8.40 0.20 -8.48
N THR A 137 -8.49 -0.95 -9.13
CA THR A 137 -8.66 -2.24 -8.47
C THR A 137 -7.47 -2.58 -7.58
N TYR A 138 -6.25 -2.25 -8.00
CA TYR A 138 -5.06 -2.38 -7.16
C TYR A 138 -5.22 -1.61 -5.85
N TYR A 139 -5.59 -0.34 -5.94
CA TYR A 139 -5.73 0.52 -4.76
C TYR A 139 -6.91 0.12 -3.86
N MET A 140 -7.99 -0.43 -4.40
CA MET A 140 -9.10 -0.98 -3.60
C MET A 140 -8.63 -2.08 -2.65
N ILE A 141 -7.68 -2.91 -3.09
CA ILE A 141 -7.14 -4.02 -2.29
C ILE A 141 -6.01 -3.55 -1.38
N TYR A 142 -5.11 -2.70 -1.89
CA TYR A 142 -3.89 -2.32 -1.18
C TYR A 142 -4.10 -1.22 -0.12
N ASN A 143 -4.89 -0.19 -0.44
CA ASN A 143 -5.06 0.98 0.43
C ASN A 143 -5.58 0.66 1.84
N PRO A 144 -6.52 -0.30 2.04
CA PRO A 144 -6.97 -0.66 3.38
C PRO A 144 -5.86 -1.15 4.32
N THR A 145 -4.71 -1.56 3.76
CA THR A 145 -3.55 -1.94 4.57
C THR A 145 -2.66 -0.75 4.94
N ASN A 146 -2.83 0.41 4.30
CA ASN A 146 -1.99 1.59 4.50
C ASN A 146 -2.48 2.40 5.71
N PRO A 147 -1.66 2.61 6.77
CA PRO A 147 -2.06 3.37 7.96
C PRO A 147 -2.49 4.81 7.65
N ILE A 148 -1.79 5.46 6.70
CA ILE A 148 -2.11 6.84 6.28
C ILE A 148 -3.50 6.90 5.64
N TYR A 149 -3.79 5.96 4.73
CA TYR A 149 -5.10 5.85 4.11
C TYR A 149 -6.21 5.58 5.13
N ARG A 150 -5.99 4.62 6.04
CA ARG A 150 -6.97 4.31 7.10
C ARG A 150 -7.26 5.53 7.97
N LYS A 151 -6.21 6.29 8.34
CA LYS A 151 -6.36 7.50 9.13
C LYS A 151 -7.11 8.60 8.39
N ALA A 152 -6.82 8.78 7.10
CA ALA A 152 -7.56 9.71 6.26
C ALA A 152 -9.05 9.35 6.16
N MET A 153 -9.36 8.08 5.93
CA MET A 153 -10.75 7.59 5.88
C MET A 153 -11.49 7.76 7.23
N GLU A 154 -10.82 7.45 8.36
CA GLU A 154 -11.39 7.70 9.70
C GLU A 154 -11.80 9.17 9.89
N ILE A 155 -10.97 10.09 9.42
CA ILE A 155 -11.22 11.52 9.56
C ILE A 155 -12.35 11.97 8.62
N ILE A 156 -12.27 11.62 7.34
CA ILE A 156 -13.23 12.05 6.31
C ILE A 156 -14.64 11.51 6.59
N CYS A 157 -14.73 10.26 7.07
CA CYS A 157 -16.00 9.61 7.38
C CYS A 157 -16.55 9.99 8.78
N SER A 158 -15.96 10.96 9.45
CA SER A 158 -16.38 11.40 10.80
C SER A 158 -16.48 12.92 10.91
N ASP A 159 -17.10 13.42 11.99
CA ASP A 159 -17.18 14.85 12.29
C ASP A 159 -15.82 15.53 12.54
N LYS A 160 -14.73 14.74 12.64
CA LYS A 160 -13.38 15.25 12.84
C LYS A 160 -12.93 16.13 11.66
N TYR A 161 -13.36 15.80 10.44
CA TYR A 161 -13.04 16.60 9.26
C TYR A 161 -13.48 18.06 9.39
N ASN A 162 -14.76 18.27 9.77
CA ASN A 162 -15.31 19.61 9.94
C ASN A 162 -14.64 20.39 11.10
N LYS A 163 -14.24 19.69 12.16
CA LYS A 163 -13.53 20.29 13.30
C LYS A 163 -12.10 20.73 12.91
N LEU A 164 -11.41 19.95 12.08
CA LEU A 164 -10.08 20.31 11.59
C LEU A 164 -10.08 21.51 10.65
N LEU A 165 -11.13 21.66 9.82
CA LEU A 165 -11.26 22.83 8.94
C LEU A 165 -11.53 24.14 9.66
N LYS A 166 -12.06 24.09 10.90
CA LYS A 166 -12.38 25.27 11.71
C LYS A 166 -11.23 25.74 12.61
N LYS A 167 -10.13 25.00 12.67
CA LYS A 167 -8.89 25.40 13.35
C LYS A 167 -8.02 26.24 12.44
#